data_80391717d42219837596b36c095c6c7f
#
_entry.id   80391717d42219837596b36c095c6c7f
#
_cell.length_a   1.000
_cell.length_b   1.000
_cell.length_c   1.000
_cell.angle_alpha   90.00
_cell.angle_beta   90.00
_cell.angle_gamma   90.00
#
_symmetry.space_group_name_H-M   'P 1'
#
loop_
_entity.id
_entity.type
_entity.pdbx_description
1 polymer ?
#
loop_
_entity_poly.entity_id
_entity_poly.type
_entity_poly.pdbx_seq_one_letter_code
_entity_poly.pdbx_strand_id
1 'polypeptide(L)' 'GQKDGPWRVWNDKGILRFEMFYAKGRKSGIWRTWDDDGKLLTEEKQEE' A
#
# COMPACT_ATOMS: atom_id res chain seq x y z
N GLY A 1 6.53 -15.21 -11.02
CA GLY A 1 5.47 -15.48 -10.11
C GLY A 1 4.53 -14.32 -9.92
N GLN A 2 3.47 -14.58 -9.24
CA GLN A 2 2.47 -13.57 -8.95
C GLN A 2 2.76 -12.89 -7.61
N LYS A 3 2.45 -11.62 -7.53
CA LYS A 3 2.55 -10.91 -6.27
C LYS A 3 1.44 -11.37 -5.34
N ASP A 4 1.79 -11.57 -4.10
CA ASP A 4 0.84 -12.05 -3.13
C ASP A 4 1.25 -11.54 -1.76
N GLY A 5 0.31 -10.97 -1.01
CA GLY A 5 0.56 -10.47 0.31
C GLY A 5 0.81 -8.97 0.35
N PRO A 6 1.27 -8.47 1.49
CA PRO A 6 1.44 -7.03 1.69
C PRO A 6 2.70 -6.49 1.02
N TRP A 7 2.58 -5.29 0.51
CA TRP A 7 3.70 -4.52 -0.03
C TRP A 7 3.73 -3.17 0.65
N ARG A 8 4.91 -2.78 1.10
CA ARG A 8 5.09 -1.50 1.77
C ARG A 8 6.26 -0.76 1.17
N VAL A 9 6.09 0.54 1.01
CA VAL A 9 7.14 1.42 0.50
C VAL A 9 7.40 2.50 1.54
N TRP A 10 8.67 2.64 1.94
CA TRP A 10 9.11 3.59 2.94
C TRP A 10 9.95 4.68 2.28
N ASN A 11 9.96 5.86 2.87
CA ASN A 11 10.83 6.93 2.38
C ASN A 11 12.15 6.97 3.17
N ASP A 12 13.00 7.94 2.84
CA ASP A 12 14.31 8.10 3.47
C ASP A 12 14.21 8.33 4.97
N LYS A 13 13.11 8.86 5.42
CA LYS A 13 12.90 9.20 6.83
C LYS A 13 12.32 8.04 7.62
N GLY A 14 12.09 6.92 6.97
CA GLY A 14 11.50 5.78 7.62
C GLY A 14 9.98 5.87 7.77
N ILE A 15 9.36 6.77 7.03
CA ILE A 15 7.91 6.94 7.06
C ILE A 15 7.28 6.08 5.98
N LEU A 16 6.27 5.30 6.36
CA LEU A 16 5.53 4.48 5.40
C LEU A 16 4.78 5.39 4.44
N ARG A 17 5.05 5.24 3.14
CA ARG A 17 4.41 6.05 2.11
C ARG A 17 3.28 5.31 1.42
N PHE A 18 3.46 4.01 1.21
CA PHE A 18 2.46 3.21 0.53
C PHE A 18 2.29 1.88 1.26
N GLU A 19 1.06 1.47 1.37
CA GLU A 19 0.74 0.13 1.87
C GLU A 19 -0.28 -0.48 0.93
N MET A 20 0.10 -1.59 0.35
CA MET A 20 -0.67 -2.23 -0.70
C MET A 20 -0.77 -3.72 -0.42
N PHE A 21 -1.85 -4.32 -0.89
CA PHE A 21 -2.04 -5.75 -0.75
C PHE A 21 -2.33 -6.36 -2.12
N TYR A 22 -1.78 -7.54 -2.35
CA TYR A 22 -2.01 -8.28 -3.58
C TYR A 22 -2.47 -9.69 -3.25
N ALA A 23 -3.34 -10.21 -4.09
CA ALA A 23 -3.77 -11.60 -4.02
C ALA A 23 -3.75 -12.15 -5.44
N LYS A 24 -2.90 -13.15 -5.68
CA LYS A 24 -2.79 -13.79 -7.00
C LYS A 24 -2.50 -12.79 -8.11
N GLY A 25 -1.63 -11.83 -7.82
CA GLY A 25 -1.24 -10.81 -8.79
C GLY A 25 -2.22 -9.67 -8.96
N ARG A 26 -3.31 -9.67 -8.22
CA ARG A 26 -4.34 -8.64 -8.29
C ARG A 26 -4.34 -7.76 -7.06
N LYS A 27 -4.76 -6.53 -7.23
CA LYS A 27 -4.93 -5.63 -6.10
C LYS A 27 -6.01 -6.16 -5.18
N SER A 28 -5.74 -6.12 -3.89
CA SER A 28 -6.65 -6.66 -2.89
C SER A 28 -6.56 -5.83 -1.62
N GLY A 29 -7.59 -5.93 -0.78
CA GLY A 29 -7.59 -5.27 0.51
C GLY A 29 -7.66 -3.76 0.41
N ILE A 30 -7.09 -3.09 1.39
CA ILE A 30 -7.13 -1.64 1.45
C ILE A 30 -5.76 -1.07 1.07
N TRP A 31 -5.75 -0.19 0.10
CA TRP A 31 -4.54 0.49 -0.38
C TRP A 31 -4.52 1.88 0.22
N ARG A 32 -3.44 2.20 0.91
CA ARG A 32 -3.27 3.50 1.57
C ARG A 32 -2.02 4.19 1.08
N THR A 33 -2.09 5.51 0.99
CA THR A 33 -0.92 6.32 0.71
C THR A 33 -0.82 7.44 1.72
N TRP A 34 0.41 7.81 2.05
CA TRP A 34 0.69 8.86 3.02
C TRP A 34 1.63 9.89 2.42
N ASP A 35 1.63 11.09 2.99
CA ASP A 35 2.56 12.14 2.57
C ASP A 35 3.89 11.99 3.31
N ASP A 36 4.80 12.95 3.07
CA ASP A 36 6.12 12.91 3.68
C ASP A 36 6.09 13.06 5.20
N ASP A 37 5.00 13.57 5.73
CA ASP A 37 4.84 13.75 7.17
C ASP A 37 4.16 12.56 7.82
N GLY A 38 3.75 11.59 7.03
CA GLY A 38 3.07 10.43 7.54
C GLY A 38 1.57 10.57 7.67
N LYS A 39 1.01 11.63 7.07
CA LYS A 39 -0.44 11.82 7.08
C LYS A 39 -1.10 11.03 5.97
N LEU A 40 -2.21 10.40 6.28
CA LEU A 40 -2.95 9.63 5.29
C LEU A 40 -3.48 10.54 4.19
N LEU A 41 -3.10 10.27 2.95
CA LEU A 41 -3.56 11.01 1.79
C LEU A 41 -4.77 10.37 1.15
N THR A 42 -4.68 9.08 0.86
CA THR A 42 -5.77 8.36 0.23
C THR A 42 -5.93 6.99 0.85
N GLU A 43 -7.13 6.49 0.78
CA GLU A 43 -7.43 5.14 1.23
C GLU A 43 -8.46 4.57 0.28
N GLU A 44 -8.09 3.49 -0.41
CA GLU A 44 -8.98 2.86 -1.37
C GLU A 44 -9.14 1.39 -1.03
N LYS A 45 -10.37 0.94 -1.07
CA LYS A 45 -10.66 -0.47 -0.88
C LYS A 45 -10.72 -1.14 -2.24
N GLN A 46 -9.88 -2.14 -2.43
CA GLN A 46 -9.84 -2.90 -3.67
C GLN A 46 -10.74 -4.11 -3.56
N GLU A 47 -11.59 -4.28 -4.53
CA GLU A 47 -12.49 -5.42 -4.56
C GLU A 47 -12.25 -6.22 -5.83
N GLU A 48 -12.36 -7.53 -5.72
CA GLU A 48 -12.23 -8.42 -6.86
C GLU A 48 -13.49 -8.43 -7.70
#